data_fb4dd5066fbd54c0f9fcca746e869846
#
_entry.id   fb4dd5066fbd54c0f9fcca746e869846
#
_cell.length_a   1.000
_cell.length_b   1.000
_cell.length_c   1.000
_cell.angle_alpha   90.00
_cell.angle_beta   90.00
_cell.angle_gamma   90.00
#
_symmetry.space_group_name_H-M   'P 1'
#
loop_
_entity.id
_entity.type
_entity.pdbx_description
1 polymer ?
#
loop_
_entity_poly.entity_id
_entity_poly.type
_entity_poly.pdbx_seq_one_letter_code
_entity_poly.pdbx_strand_id
1 'polypeptide(L)'
;LEELSSQVREKIFVVCGTNGKTTTNNMLCAGLEAEGKKVICNHTGSNMLNGVVAAFVLGAKFSGKLDADYACIEVDEASTRHVFTRIRPDYMVMTNLFRDQLDRYGEIDITMNILEEMMKKVPDMKVIVNGDDALSAYLAMDCGNPFVTYGISKPVIENKTNEIREGRFCKCCGERLIYSFYHYSQLGDYRCPKCGFKRPEIDFDATDVKVDDQIAFTVEDKRIVANYKGFYNVYNILAAYAGIRTAGFKAEHFNEMLRKFNPENGRNEQFRIKGTSVVLNLAKNPAGFNQNISAVMQDGSPKDIIIVINDNAQDGKDISWLWDVDFDLFGGDNINSITVSGIRCQDMRLRLKYVDIPSMLENDVETAIRKRIGDGCGNLYVLVNYTALFGTRNILKKLEGEK
;
A
#
# COMPACT_ATOMS: atom_id res chain seq x y z
N LEU A 1 -12.18 20.86 12.55
CA LEU A 1 -12.21 19.90 11.46
C LEU A 1 -13.61 19.77 10.87
N GLU A 2 -14.63 19.61 11.70
CA GLU A 2 -16.05 19.54 11.30
C GLU A 2 -16.46 20.74 10.45
N GLU A 3 -16.15 21.96 10.91
CA GLU A 3 -16.45 23.20 10.18
C GLU A 3 -15.73 23.30 8.83
N LEU A 4 -14.48 22.85 8.73
CA LEU A 4 -13.75 22.86 7.47
C LEU A 4 -14.25 21.77 6.50
N SER A 5 -14.47 20.54 7.01
CA SER A 5 -14.95 19.44 6.17
C SER A 5 -16.35 19.68 5.61
N SER A 6 -17.24 20.37 6.35
CA SER A 6 -18.57 20.74 5.87
C SER A 6 -18.57 21.76 4.72
N GLN A 7 -17.42 22.39 4.43
CA GLN A 7 -17.24 23.31 3.30
C GLN A 7 -16.79 22.61 2.01
N VAL A 8 -16.50 21.31 2.04
CA VAL A 8 -16.25 20.53 0.82
C VAL A 8 -17.53 20.49 -0.01
N ARG A 9 -17.46 20.95 -1.26
CA ARG A 9 -18.66 21.23 -2.06
C ARG A 9 -19.37 19.97 -2.57
N GLU A 10 -18.60 18.95 -2.93
CA GLU A 10 -19.16 17.75 -3.56
C GLU A 10 -19.05 16.55 -2.63
N LYS A 11 -17.88 15.89 -2.53
CA LYS A 11 -17.73 14.61 -1.83
C LYS A 11 -16.43 14.45 -1.08
N ILE A 12 -16.46 13.66 -0.01
CA ILE A 12 -15.31 13.27 0.80
C ILE A 12 -15.05 11.78 0.61
N PHE A 13 -13.86 11.46 0.14
CA PHE A 13 -13.31 10.11 0.10
C PHE A 13 -12.43 9.85 1.32
N VAL A 14 -12.58 8.68 1.92
CA VAL A 14 -11.65 8.13 2.88
C VAL A 14 -11.01 6.89 2.27
N VAL A 15 -9.68 6.78 2.34
CA VAL A 15 -8.94 5.61 1.88
C VAL A 15 -8.37 4.88 3.10
N CYS A 16 -8.81 3.65 3.30
CA CYS A 16 -8.41 2.76 4.40
C CYS A 16 -7.85 1.44 3.89
N GLY A 17 -7.24 0.67 4.77
CA GLY A 17 -6.69 -0.66 4.53
C GLY A 17 -5.20 -0.75 4.83
N THR A 18 -4.66 -1.94 5.03
CA THR A 18 -3.30 -2.14 5.56
C THR A 18 -2.22 -1.61 4.63
N ASN A 19 -2.25 -1.97 3.35
CA ASN A 19 -1.26 -1.60 2.35
C ASN A 19 -1.88 -0.82 1.18
N GLY A 20 -1.08 0.05 0.56
CA GLY A 20 -1.49 0.79 -0.63
C GLY A 20 -2.26 2.09 -0.38
N LYS A 21 -2.66 2.41 0.85
CA LYS A 21 -3.44 3.61 1.21
C LYS A 21 -2.92 4.90 0.58
N THR A 22 -1.68 5.27 0.86
CA THR A 22 -1.10 6.54 0.40
C THR A 22 -1.02 6.63 -1.12
N THR A 23 -0.59 5.53 -1.77
CA THR A 23 -0.50 5.48 -3.22
C THR A 23 -1.87 5.62 -3.86
N THR A 24 -2.85 4.87 -3.39
CA THR A 24 -4.25 4.94 -3.86
C THR A 24 -4.86 6.32 -3.62
N ASN A 25 -4.67 6.89 -2.41
CA ASN A 25 -5.18 8.20 -2.05
C ASN A 25 -4.62 9.30 -2.94
N ASN A 26 -3.29 9.28 -3.17
CA ASN A 26 -2.63 10.27 -4.00
C ASN A 26 -3.01 10.12 -5.49
N MET A 27 -3.16 8.88 -5.98
CA MET A 27 -3.66 8.64 -7.35
C MET A 27 -5.10 9.08 -7.53
N LEU A 28 -5.96 8.83 -6.54
CA LEU A 28 -7.36 9.27 -6.55
C LEU A 28 -7.44 10.80 -6.56
N CYS A 29 -6.66 11.46 -5.72
CA CYS A 29 -6.54 12.91 -5.67
C CYS A 29 -6.11 13.46 -7.03
N ALA A 30 -4.96 13.02 -7.55
CA ALA A 30 -4.44 13.46 -8.84
C ALA A 30 -5.40 13.17 -10.00
N GLY A 31 -6.14 12.06 -9.93
CA GLY A 31 -7.16 11.72 -10.92
C GLY A 31 -8.35 12.68 -10.90
N LEU A 32 -8.85 13.05 -9.73
CA LEU A 32 -9.91 14.05 -9.58
C LEU A 32 -9.43 15.46 -10.01
N GLU A 33 -8.17 15.80 -9.71
CA GLU A 33 -7.56 17.04 -10.21
C GLU A 33 -7.45 17.08 -11.73
N ALA A 34 -7.12 15.93 -12.35
CA ALA A 34 -7.11 15.80 -13.81
C ALA A 34 -8.50 15.96 -14.44
N GLU A 35 -9.57 15.65 -13.70
CA GLU A 35 -10.98 15.95 -14.08
C GLU A 35 -11.38 17.41 -13.75
N GLY A 36 -10.42 18.28 -13.41
CA GLY A 36 -10.62 19.71 -13.17
C GLY A 36 -11.16 20.08 -11.79
N LYS A 37 -11.08 19.18 -10.81
CA LYS A 37 -11.57 19.41 -9.46
C LYS A 37 -10.49 19.95 -8.52
N LYS A 38 -10.89 20.75 -7.54
CA LYS A 38 -10.03 21.17 -6.43
C LYS A 38 -10.13 20.15 -5.31
N VAL A 39 -9.00 19.56 -4.92
CA VAL A 39 -8.98 18.43 -3.98
C VAL A 39 -8.12 18.75 -2.76
N ILE A 40 -8.64 18.47 -1.56
CA ILE A 40 -7.85 18.42 -0.32
C ILE A 40 -7.28 17.00 -0.15
N CYS A 41 -5.99 16.90 0.15
CA CYS A 41 -5.35 15.59 0.31
C CYS A 41 -4.24 15.64 1.38
N ASN A 42 -4.11 14.57 2.17
CA ASN A 42 -2.98 14.36 3.07
C ASN A 42 -1.85 13.58 2.38
N HIS A 43 -1.24 14.16 1.35
CA HIS A 43 -0.27 13.54 0.43
C HIS A 43 0.89 12.79 1.12
N THR A 44 1.31 13.23 2.30
CA THR A 44 2.44 12.64 3.04
C THR A 44 2.12 11.31 3.70
N GLY A 45 0.85 10.86 3.66
CA GLY A 45 0.39 9.66 4.35
C GLY A 45 0.23 9.84 5.87
N SER A 46 0.11 11.07 6.34
CA SER A 46 -0.23 11.38 7.74
C SER A 46 -1.69 11.04 8.02
N ASN A 47 -1.96 9.78 8.35
CA ASN A 47 -3.28 9.13 8.34
C ASN A 47 -3.97 9.07 9.71
N MET A 48 -3.38 9.64 10.74
CA MET A 48 -4.01 9.83 12.04
C MET A 48 -4.79 11.14 12.09
N LEU A 49 -5.66 11.33 13.09
CA LEU A 49 -6.51 12.52 13.24
C LEU A 49 -5.74 13.84 13.05
N ASN A 50 -4.54 13.97 13.64
CA ASN A 50 -3.74 15.21 13.52
C ASN A 50 -3.31 15.48 12.07
N GLY A 51 -2.96 14.45 11.30
CA GLY A 51 -2.61 14.57 9.89
C GLY A 51 -3.81 14.94 9.02
N VAL A 52 -4.97 14.38 9.33
CA VAL A 52 -6.25 14.75 8.68
C VAL A 52 -6.58 16.22 8.97
N VAL A 53 -6.51 16.65 10.23
CA VAL A 53 -6.70 18.06 10.61
C VAL A 53 -5.73 18.97 9.85
N ALA A 54 -4.46 18.60 9.80
CA ALA A 54 -3.42 19.38 9.10
C ALA A 54 -3.74 19.57 7.61
N ALA A 55 -4.24 18.50 6.93
CA ALA A 55 -4.61 18.59 5.52
C ALA A 55 -5.70 19.64 5.27
N PHE A 56 -6.76 19.65 6.09
CA PHE A 56 -7.82 20.64 5.97
C PHE A 56 -7.37 22.06 6.35
N VAL A 57 -6.54 22.20 7.39
CA VAL A 57 -6.01 23.51 7.81
C VAL A 57 -5.08 24.11 6.75
N LEU A 58 -4.20 23.30 6.16
CA LEU A 58 -3.29 23.74 5.09
C LEU A 58 -4.04 24.09 3.80
N GLY A 59 -5.16 23.44 3.52
CA GLY A 59 -6.02 23.74 2.37
C GLY A 59 -6.95 24.94 2.58
N ALA A 60 -7.10 25.41 3.83
CA ALA A 60 -7.95 26.54 4.16
C ALA A 60 -7.21 27.89 4.00
N LYS A 61 -7.97 28.93 3.64
CA LYS A 61 -7.47 30.32 3.68
C LYS A 61 -7.40 30.83 5.12
N PHE A 62 -6.62 31.87 5.38
CA PHE A 62 -6.57 32.52 6.71
C PHE A 62 -7.93 32.99 7.22
N SER A 63 -8.89 33.22 6.33
CA SER A 63 -10.28 33.54 6.67
C SER A 63 -11.09 32.35 7.18
N GLY A 64 -10.50 31.14 7.27
CA GLY A 64 -11.22 29.90 7.60
C GLY A 64 -12.09 29.34 6.47
N LYS A 65 -12.00 29.91 5.25
CA LYS A 65 -12.73 29.43 4.08
C LYS A 65 -11.94 28.34 3.35
N LEU A 66 -12.61 27.24 3.04
CA LEU A 66 -12.10 26.15 2.21
C LEU A 66 -12.62 26.30 0.77
N ASP A 67 -11.73 26.20 -0.21
CA ASP A 67 -12.08 26.22 -1.64
C ASP A 67 -11.73 24.86 -2.26
N ALA A 68 -12.55 23.85 -1.97
CA ALA A 68 -12.36 22.48 -2.44
C ALA A 68 -13.69 21.87 -2.89
N ASP A 69 -13.63 21.11 -3.99
CA ASP A 69 -14.74 20.32 -4.49
C ASP A 69 -14.78 18.96 -3.82
N TYR A 70 -13.61 18.34 -3.65
CA TYR A 70 -13.41 17.02 -3.04
C TYR A 70 -12.39 17.06 -1.91
N ALA A 71 -12.48 16.06 -1.04
CA ALA A 71 -11.40 15.70 -0.14
C ALA A 71 -11.06 14.22 -0.31
N CYS A 72 -9.79 13.89 -0.48
CA CYS A 72 -9.25 12.52 -0.52
C CYS A 72 -8.35 12.34 0.69
N ILE A 73 -8.81 11.60 1.68
CA ILE A 73 -8.14 11.51 2.98
C ILE A 73 -7.76 10.06 3.27
N GLU A 74 -6.47 9.81 3.31
CA GLU A 74 -5.95 8.57 3.89
C GLU A 74 -6.21 8.55 5.38
N VAL A 75 -6.82 7.49 5.89
CA VAL A 75 -7.10 7.30 7.31
C VAL A 75 -6.64 5.92 7.75
N ASP A 76 -5.90 5.90 8.85
CA ASP A 76 -5.53 4.65 9.53
C ASP A 76 -6.79 3.98 10.11
N GLU A 77 -6.86 2.64 10.06
CA GLU A 77 -8.03 1.86 10.42
C GLU A 77 -8.50 2.15 11.85
N ALA A 78 -7.58 2.20 12.82
CA ALA A 78 -7.90 2.50 14.21
C ALA A 78 -8.31 3.98 14.40
N SER A 79 -7.76 4.89 13.58
CA SER A 79 -8.06 6.32 13.60
C SER A 79 -9.42 6.66 13.01
N THR A 80 -10.08 5.74 12.30
CA THR A 80 -11.44 5.95 11.76
C THR A 80 -12.42 6.33 12.85
N ARG A 81 -12.31 5.76 14.06
CA ARG A 81 -13.15 6.11 15.23
C ARG A 81 -13.11 7.61 15.56
N HIS A 82 -11.95 8.23 15.42
CA HIS A 82 -11.76 9.64 15.75
C HIS A 82 -12.08 10.56 14.56
N VAL A 83 -11.86 10.08 13.35
CA VAL A 83 -12.11 10.86 12.13
C VAL A 83 -13.60 10.87 11.79
N PHE A 84 -14.29 9.73 11.80
CA PHE A 84 -15.71 9.63 11.42
C PHE A 84 -16.66 10.29 12.42
N THR A 85 -16.21 10.59 13.64
CA THR A 85 -16.97 11.44 14.57
C THR A 85 -16.96 12.92 14.19
N ARG A 86 -16.08 13.35 13.30
CA ARG A 86 -15.86 14.73 12.88
C ARG A 86 -16.03 14.98 11.39
N ILE A 87 -15.90 13.94 10.59
CA ILE A 87 -16.11 13.96 9.14
C ILE A 87 -17.07 12.85 8.80
N ARG A 88 -18.10 13.16 8.02
CA ARG A 88 -18.98 12.15 7.45
C ARG A 88 -18.53 11.88 6.00
N PRO A 89 -17.79 10.79 5.74
CA PRO A 89 -17.35 10.46 4.38
C PRO A 89 -18.53 10.01 3.51
N ASP A 90 -18.50 10.39 2.23
CA ASP A 90 -19.43 9.91 1.23
C ASP A 90 -18.98 8.59 0.62
N TYR A 91 -17.66 8.43 0.49
CA TYR A 91 -17.03 7.25 -0.09
C TYR A 91 -15.92 6.72 0.80
N MET A 92 -15.80 5.38 0.86
CA MET A 92 -14.67 4.71 1.48
C MET A 92 -14.03 3.75 0.50
N VAL A 93 -12.75 3.97 0.17
CA VAL A 93 -11.95 3.03 -0.61
C VAL A 93 -11.23 2.10 0.35
N MET A 94 -11.50 0.82 0.25
CA MET A 94 -10.91 -0.22 1.08
C MET A 94 -9.91 -1.03 0.26
N THR A 95 -8.59 -0.88 0.54
CA THR A 95 -7.54 -1.46 -0.29
C THR A 95 -7.35 -2.95 -0.01
N ASN A 96 -7.10 -3.32 1.22
CA ASN A 96 -6.92 -4.70 1.70
C ASN A 96 -6.81 -4.71 3.23
N LEU A 97 -7.04 -5.87 3.85
CA LEU A 97 -6.87 -6.09 5.28
C LEU A 97 -5.87 -7.23 5.51
N PHE A 98 -4.63 -6.88 5.80
CA PHE A 98 -3.57 -7.80 6.16
C PHE A 98 -3.16 -7.60 7.61
N ARG A 99 -2.48 -8.59 8.17
CA ARG A 99 -1.81 -8.44 9.45
C ARG A 99 -0.78 -7.31 9.36
N ASP A 100 -0.87 -6.36 10.28
CA ASP A 100 0.10 -5.27 10.47
C ASP A 100 0.76 -5.44 11.86
N GLN A 101 1.33 -4.41 12.42
CA GLN A 101 2.03 -4.45 13.70
C GLN A 101 1.08 -4.84 14.85
N LEU A 102 1.23 -6.04 15.41
CA LEU A 102 0.35 -6.60 16.45
C LEU A 102 0.31 -5.75 17.73
N ASP A 103 1.44 -5.17 18.11
CA ASP A 103 1.56 -4.33 19.31
C ASP A 103 0.86 -2.97 19.19
N ARG A 104 0.51 -2.54 17.96
CA ARG A 104 -0.24 -1.31 17.70
C ARG A 104 -1.72 -1.52 17.45
N TYR A 105 -2.06 -2.58 16.72
CA TYR A 105 -3.42 -2.81 16.20
C TYR A 105 -4.07 -4.06 16.80
N GLY A 106 -3.29 -4.91 17.47
CA GLY A 106 -3.75 -6.22 17.92
C GLY A 106 -4.04 -7.16 16.75
N GLU A 107 -4.87 -8.14 17.01
CA GLU A 107 -5.31 -9.09 16.00
C GLU A 107 -6.18 -8.42 14.93
N ILE A 108 -6.19 -8.95 13.71
CA ILE A 108 -6.94 -8.42 12.57
C ILE A 108 -8.44 -8.22 12.87
N ASP A 109 -9.00 -9.06 13.75
CA ASP A 109 -10.39 -8.98 14.16
C ASP A 109 -10.72 -7.69 14.92
N ILE A 110 -9.76 -7.13 15.67
CA ILE A 110 -9.95 -5.83 16.35
C ILE A 110 -10.09 -4.72 15.30
N THR A 111 -9.22 -4.74 14.30
CA THR A 111 -9.27 -3.79 13.18
C THR A 111 -10.58 -3.91 12.40
N MET A 112 -11.03 -5.13 12.11
CA MET A 112 -12.30 -5.39 11.43
C MET A 112 -13.48 -4.86 12.23
N ASN A 113 -13.54 -5.12 13.55
CA ASN A 113 -14.61 -4.63 14.42
C ASN A 113 -14.67 -3.10 14.46
N ILE A 114 -13.52 -2.42 14.42
CA ILE A 114 -13.47 -0.96 14.36
C ILE A 114 -14.08 -0.44 13.05
N LEU A 115 -13.67 -1.04 11.93
CA LEU A 115 -14.18 -0.64 10.61
C LEU A 115 -15.67 -0.92 10.48
N GLU A 116 -16.14 -2.09 10.96
CA GLU A 116 -17.56 -2.46 10.98
C GLU A 116 -18.38 -1.43 11.76
N GLU A 117 -17.94 -1.09 12.98
CA GLU A 117 -18.59 -0.07 13.82
C GLU A 117 -18.70 1.27 13.07
N MET A 118 -17.64 1.69 12.39
CA MET A 118 -17.60 2.99 11.70
C MET A 118 -18.43 2.97 10.41
N MET A 119 -18.43 1.88 9.66
CA MET A 119 -19.26 1.72 8.46
C MET A 119 -20.76 1.75 8.83
N LYS A 120 -21.16 1.05 9.89
CA LYS A 120 -22.56 1.06 10.40
C LYS A 120 -23.02 2.44 10.90
N LYS A 121 -22.11 3.30 11.38
CA LYS A 121 -22.41 4.69 11.77
C LYS A 121 -22.67 5.62 10.57
N VAL A 122 -22.21 5.27 9.38
CA VAL A 122 -22.41 6.04 8.16
C VAL A 122 -23.03 5.14 7.07
N PRO A 123 -24.30 4.75 7.24
CA PRO A 123 -24.93 3.72 6.40
C PRO A 123 -25.06 4.12 4.92
N ASP A 124 -25.12 5.43 4.63
CA ASP A 124 -25.21 5.93 3.25
C ASP A 124 -23.84 6.01 2.53
N MET A 125 -22.74 5.82 3.27
CA MET A 125 -21.39 5.83 2.72
C MET A 125 -21.22 4.68 1.74
N LYS A 126 -20.86 4.99 0.49
CA LYS A 126 -20.60 3.97 -0.53
C LYS A 126 -19.19 3.43 -0.41
N VAL A 127 -19.05 2.12 -0.32
CA VAL A 127 -17.76 1.43 -0.17
C VAL A 127 -17.25 0.96 -1.52
N ILE A 128 -16.00 1.29 -1.83
CA ILE A 128 -15.28 0.83 -3.02
C ILE A 128 -14.28 -0.22 -2.52
N VAL A 129 -14.62 -1.49 -2.66
CA VAL A 129 -13.95 -2.57 -1.95
C VAL A 129 -13.15 -3.46 -2.89
N ASN A 130 -11.98 -3.91 -2.43
CA ASN A 130 -11.22 -4.96 -3.10
C ASN A 130 -11.96 -6.29 -2.95
N GLY A 131 -12.60 -6.76 -4.02
CA GLY A 131 -13.36 -8.00 -4.02
C GLY A 131 -12.48 -9.25 -3.93
N ASP A 132 -11.17 -9.13 -4.20
CA ASP A 132 -10.21 -10.22 -4.10
C ASP A 132 -9.73 -10.43 -2.66
N ASP A 133 -10.00 -9.47 -1.74
CA ASP A 133 -9.72 -9.62 -0.32
C ASP A 133 -10.95 -10.10 0.45
N ALA A 134 -10.91 -11.34 0.92
CA ALA A 134 -12.02 -11.97 1.62
C ALA A 134 -12.47 -11.22 2.89
N LEU A 135 -11.54 -10.54 3.59
CA LEU A 135 -11.84 -9.78 4.80
C LEU A 135 -12.54 -8.45 4.47
N SER A 136 -12.02 -7.71 3.51
CA SER A 136 -12.62 -6.45 3.05
C SER A 136 -14.00 -6.68 2.43
N ALA A 137 -14.14 -7.72 1.59
CA ALA A 137 -15.41 -8.09 0.98
C ALA A 137 -16.44 -8.52 2.02
N TYR A 138 -16.03 -9.30 3.04
CA TYR A 138 -16.91 -9.66 4.16
C TYR A 138 -17.49 -8.41 4.83
N LEU A 139 -16.65 -7.44 5.20
CA LEU A 139 -17.11 -6.20 5.85
C LEU A 139 -18.10 -5.44 4.98
N ALA A 140 -17.81 -5.27 3.68
CA ALA A 140 -18.72 -4.56 2.77
C ALA A 140 -20.09 -5.25 2.65
N MET A 141 -20.12 -6.59 2.64
CA MET A 141 -21.35 -7.38 2.54
C MET A 141 -22.14 -7.40 3.87
N ASP A 142 -21.44 -7.41 5.02
CA ASP A 142 -22.08 -7.54 6.35
C ASP A 142 -22.59 -6.20 6.89
N CYS A 143 -21.93 -5.08 6.60
CA CYS A 143 -22.28 -3.77 7.16
C CYS A 143 -23.54 -3.15 6.55
N GLY A 144 -24.00 -3.62 5.40
CA GLY A 144 -25.19 -3.11 4.73
C GLY A 144 -25.02 -1.78 3.99
N ASN A 145 -23.80 -1.26 3.90
CA ASN A 145 -23.48 -0.08 3.10
C ASN A 145 -23.62 -0.40 1.61
N PRO A 146 -24.06 0.55 0.76
CA PRO A 146 -23.92 0.37 -0.69
C PRO A 146 -22.46 0.21 -1.07
N PHE A 147 -22.14 -0.75 -1.92
CA PHE A 147 -20.76 -0.96 -2.33
C PHE A 147 -20.62 -1.25 -3.83
N VAL A 148 -19.41 -1.06 -4.33
CA VAL A 148 -18.91 -1.51 -5.63
C VAL A 148 -17.58 -2.21 -5.42
N THR A 149 -17.27 -3.13 -6.30
CA THR A 149 -16.09 -4.00 -6.18
C THR A 149 -15.06 -3.71 -7.26
N TYR A 150 -13.81 -3.86 -6.93
CA TYR A 150 -12.72 -3.92 -7.90
C TYR A 150 -11.86 -5.16 -7.64
N GLY A 151 -11.23 -5.69 -8.67
CA GLY A 151 -10.39 -6.88 -8.55
C GLY A 151 -9.86 -7.37 -9.89
N ILE A 152 -9.25 -8.57 -9.88
CA ILE A 152 -8.62 -9.21 -11.03
C ILE A 152 -9.17 -10.64 -11.13
N SER A 153 -10.02 -10.91 -12.12
CA SER A 153 -10.77 -12.18 -12.20
C SER A 153 -10.00 -13.33 -12.80
N LYS A 154 -8.79 -13.09 -13.32
CA LYS A 154 -7.95 -14.16 -13.90
C LYS A 154 -6.61 -14.23 -13.20
N PRO A 155 -6.02 -15.41 -13.02
CA PRO A 155 -4.68 -15.55 -12.47
C PRO A 155 -3.66 -14.84 -13.38
N VAL A 156 -2.80 -14.00 -12.79
CA VAL A 156 -1.76 -13.23 -13.50
C VAL A 156 -0.38 -13.73 -13.11
N ILE A 157 -0.19 -14.08 -11.86
CA ILE A 157 1.06 -14.57 -11.30
C ILE A 157 0.79 -15.93 -10.67
N GLU A 158 1.63 -16.92 -10.99
CA GLU A 158 1.64 -18.18 -10.25
C GLU A 158 2.34 -17.93 -8.90
N ASN A 159 1.54 -17.68 -7.87
CA ASN A 159 2.08 -17.49 -6.53
C ASN A 159 2.38 -18.84 -5.89
N LYS A 160 3.66 -19.15 -5.69
CA LYS A 160 4.15 -20.37 -5.04
C LYS A 160 4.61 -20.12 -3.59
N THR A 161 4.34 -18.95 -3.02
CA THR A 161 4.82 -18.57 -1.69
C THR A 161 4.03 -19.26 -0.58
N ASN A 162 4.70 -19.55 0.54
CA ASN A 162 4.11 -20.08 1.78
C ASN A 162 3.58 -18.95 2.68
N GLU A 163 3.20 -17.80 2.11
CA GLU A 163 2.76 -16.64 2.87
C GLU A 163 1.66 -16.98 3.89
N ILE A 164 1.77 -16.39 5.08
CA ILE A 164 0.70 -16.43 6.07
C ILE A 164 -0.48 -15.63 5.54
N ARG A 165 -1.67 -16.26 5.52
CA ARG A 165 -2.89 -15.68 4.95
C ARG A 165 -3.93 -15.49 6.05
N GLU A 166 -4.21 -14.26 6.40
CA GLU A 166 -5.26 -13.91 7.39
C GLU A 166 -6.66 -14.27 6.88
N GLY A 167 -6.90 -14.15 5.56
CA GLY A 167 -8.14 -14.56 4.91
C GLY A 167 -8.29 -16.07 4.68
N ARG A 168 -7.65 -16.92 5.49
CA ARG A 168 -7.72 -18.37 5.37
C ARG A 168 -9.07 -18.95 5.78
N PHE A 169 -9.74 -18.30 6.74
CA PHE A 169 -10.98 -18.79 7.32
C PHE A 169 -12.15 -17.86 7.04
N CYS A 170 -13.30 -18.45 6.76
CA CYS A 170 -14.55 -17.76 6.50
C CYS A 170 -15.00 -16.99 7.74
N LYS A 171 -15.23 -15.70 7.64
CA LYS A 171 -15.72 -14.87 8.76
C LYS A 171 -17.19 -15.13 9.10
N CYS A 172 -17.97 -15.74 8.17
CA CYS A 172 -19.37 -16.11 8.45
C CYS A 172 -19.50 -17.37 9.31
N CYS A 173 -18.64 -18.40 9.13
CA CYS A 173 -18.84 -19.70 9.76
C CYS A 173 -17.57 -20.39 10.26
N GLY A 174 -16.42 -19.78 10.18
CA GLY A 174 -15.14 -20.31 10.65
C GLY A 174 -14.53 -21.41 9.77
N GLU A 175 -15.19 -21.86 8.68
CA GLU A 175 -14.69 -22.91 7.80
C GLU A 175 -13.52 -22.41 6.96
N ARG A 176 -12.59 -23.30 6.60
CA ARG A 176 -11.46 -22.96 5.72
C ARG A 176 -11.94 -22.58 4.32
N LEU A 177 -11.51 -21.43 3.82
CA LEU A 177 -11.80 -21.00 2.46
C LEU A 177 -11.00 -21.83 1.44
N ILE A 178 -11.62 -22.11 0.30
CA ILE A 178 -10.99 -22.72 -0.87
C ILE A 178 -10.71 -21.59 -1.86
N TYR A 179 -9.48 -21.51 -2.33
CA TYR A 179 -9.06 -20.55 -3.34
C TYR A 179 -8.80 -21.26 -4.67
N SER A 180 -9.35 -20.70 -5.75
CA SER A 180 -9.07 -21.16 -7.11
C SER A 180 -7.70 -20.67 -7.57
N PHE A 181 -7.32 -19.46 -7.18
CA PHE A 181 -6.00 -18.87 -7.39
C PHE A 181 -5.72 -17.77 -6.36
N TYR A 182 -4.46 -17.41 -6.25
CA TYR A 182 -3.98 -16.27 -5.48
C TYR A 182 -3.14 -15.35 -6.36
N HIS A 183 -3.19 -14.05 -6.13
CA HIS A 183 -2.26 -13.10 -6.74
C HIS A 183 -1.09 -12.81 -5.80
N TYR A 184 -1.36 -12.36 -4.59
CA TYR A 184 -0.38 -12.26 -3.51
C TYR A 184 -1.10 -12.25 -2.17
N SER A 185 -0.42 -12.73 -1.13
CA SER A 185 -1.01 -12.91 0.18
C SER A 185 -2.36 -13.65 0.07
N GLN A 186 -3.44 -13.05 0.55
CA GLN A 186 -4.80 -13.60 0.51
C GLN A 186 -5.68 -13.08 -0.64
N LEU A 187 -5.13 -12.23 -1.51
CA LEU A 187 -5.91 -11.69 -2.62
C LEU A 187 -6.08 -12.72 -3.74
N GLY A 188 -7.30 -13.01 -4.11
CA GLY A 188 -7.60 -13.98 -5.15
C GLY A 188 -9.07 -14.36 -5.26
N ASP A 189 -9.34 -15.50 -5.88
CA ASP A 189 -10.69 -16.05 -6.01
C ASP A 189 -10.94 -17.09 -4.94
N TYR A 190 -11.88 -16.81 -4.04
CA TYR A 190 -12.17 -17.62 -2.86
C TYR A 190 -13.65 -17.99 -2.74
N ARG A 191 -13.90 -19.12 -2.06
CA ARG A 191 -15.24 -19.57 -1.66
C ARG A 191 -15.19 -20.37 -0.36
N CYS A 192 -16.26 -20.27 0.42
CA CYS A 192 -16.49 -21.12 1.56
C CYS A 192 -17.28 -22.38 1.13
N PRO A 193 -16.77 -23.59 1.36
CA PRO A 193 -17.49 -24.81 0.99
C PRO A 193 -18.71 -25.09 1.87
N LYS A 194 -18.83 -24.44 3.05
CA LYS A 194 -19.86 -24.70 4.05
C LYS A 194 -21.04 -23.74 3.98
N CYS A 195 -20.80 -22.42 3.97
CA CYS A 195 -21.87 -21.42 4.06
C CYS A 195 -22.15 -20.70 2.74
N GLY A 196 -21.36 -20.95 1.70
CA GLY A 196 -21.53 -20.32 0.40
C GLY A 196 -20.96 -18.90 0.28
N PHE A 197 -20.34 -18.33 1.34
CA PHE A 197 -19.60 -17.07 1.23
C PHE A 197 -18.53 -17.21 0.14
N LYS A 198 -18.49 -16.26 -0.78
CA LYS A 198 -17.57 -16.29 -1.93
C LYS A 198 -17.18 -14.88 -2.35
N ARG A 199 -16.14 -14.81 -3.15
CA ARG A 199 -15.75 -13.59 -3.86
C ARG A 199 -16.98 -12.99 -4.57
N PRO A 200 -17.27 -11.69 -4.38
CA PRO A 200 -18.36 -11.02 -5.09
C PRO A 200 -18.07 -10.92 -6.59
N GLU A 201 -19.09 -10.63 -7.37
CA GLU A 201 -18.90 -10.17 -8.75
C GLU A 201 -18.09 -8.88 -8.74
N ILE A 202 -17.23 -8.70 -9.73
CA ILE A 202 -16.33 -7.56 -9.81
C ILE A 202 -16.88 -6.54 -10.80
N ASP A 203 -17.21 -5.34 -10.29
CA ASP A 203 -17.70 -4.23 -11.11
C ASP A 203 -16.59 -3.61 -11.97
N PHE A 204 -15.39 -3.46 -11.36
CA PHE A 204 -14.20 -2.93 -12.04
C PHE A 204 -13.13 -4.03 -12.13
N ASP A 205 -13.26 -4.86 -13.18
CA ASP A 205 -12.36 -6.01 -13.38
C ASP A 205 -11.16 -5.64 -14.25
N ALA A 206 -9.94 -5.80 -13.70
CA ALA A 206 -8.74 -5.67 -14.50
C ALA A 206 -8.46 -6.94 -15.28
N THR A 207 -8.47 -6.84 -16.58
CA THR A 207 -8.18 -7.92 -17.53
C THR A 207 -6.89 -7.63 -18.31
N ASP A 208 -6.31 -8.65 -18.96
CA ASP A 208 -5.09 -8.53 -19.76
C ASP A 208 -3.94 -7.84 -19.02
N VAL A 209 -3.80 -8.20 -17.74
CA VAL A 209 -2.80 -7.62 -16.83
C VAL A 209 -1.40 -8.08 -17.23
N LYS A 210 -0.51 -7.11 -17.41
CA LYS A 210 0.92 -7.31 -17.65
C LYS A 210 1.71 -6.45 -16.66
N VAL A 211 2.73 -7.03 -16.06
CA VAL A 211 3.61 -6.36 -15.09
C VAL A 211 5.04 -6.74 -15.44
N ASP A 212 5.61 -5.98 -16.36
CA ASP A 212 6.99 -6.11 -16.80
C ASP A 212 7.76 -4.82 -16.44
N ASP A 213 8.29 -4.09 -17.42
CA ASP A 213 8.91 -2.78 -17.21
C ASP A 213 7.87 -1.70 -16.88
N GLN A 214 6.63 -1.93 -17.24
CA GLN A 214 5.47 -1.09 -16.95
C GLN A 214 4.27 -1.97 -16.57
N ILE A 215 3.34 -1.39 -15.83
CA ILE A 215 2.04 -2.00 -15.56
C ILE A 215 1.10 -1.63 -16.70
N ALA A 216 0.41 -2.63 -17.24
CA ALA A 216 -0.65 -2.41 -18.22
C ALA A 216 -1.81 -3.40 -18.01
N PHE A 217 -3.05 -2.92 -18.02
CA PHE A 217 -4.26 -3.73 -17.92
C PHE A 217 -5.45 -3.05 -18.61
N THR A 218 -6.52 -3.79 -18.83
CA THR A 218 -7.77 -3.25 -19.39
C THR A 218 -8.86 -3.27 -18.32
N VAL A 219 -9.62 -2.19 -18.17
CA VAL A 219 -10.78 -2.08 -17.30
C VAL A 219 -11.86 -1.27 -18.01
N GLU A 220 -13.11 -1.75 -18.02
CA GLU A 220 -14.24 -1.09 -18.74
C GLU A 220 -13.85 -0.69 -20.19
N ASP A 221 -13.19 -1.58 -20.94
CA ASP A 221 -12.68 -1.36 -22.31
C ASP A 221 -11.59 -0.28 -22.44
N LYS A 222 -11.10 0.28 -21.34
CA LYS A 222 -9.98 1.22 -21.34
C LYS A 222 -8.67 0.55 -21.03
N ARG A 223 -7.68 0.72 -21.90
CA ARG A 223 -6.31 0.31 -21.63
C ARG A 223 -5.63 1.28 -20.69
N ILE A 224 -5.28 0.82 -19.50
CA ILE A 224 -4.53 1.58 -18.49
C ILE A 224 -3.06 1.21 -18.60
N VAL A 225 -2.17 2.22 -18.56
CA VAL A 225 -0.72 2.05 -18.64
C VAL A 225 -0.05 2.97 -17.61
N ALA A 226 0.85 2.39 -16.80
CA ALA A 226 1.59 3.12 -15.78
C ALA A 226 3.06 2.69 -15.77
N ASN A 227 3.97 3.65 -15.65
CA ASN A 227 5.43 3.42 -15.60
C ASN A 227 5.87 3.03 -14.17
N TYR A 228 5.18 2.07 -13.57
CA TYR A 228 5.48 1.56 -12.23
C TYR A 228 5.82 0.08 -12.29
N LYS A 229 6.59 -0.38 -11.30
CA LYS A 229 6.87 -1.79 -11.07
C LYS A 229 6.08 -2.28 -9.85
N GLY A 230 5.99 -3.61 -9.73
CA GLY A 230 5.33 -4.28 -8.62
C GLY A 230 3.84 -4.50 -8.84
N PHE A 231 3.45 -5.78 -8.79
CA PHE A 231 2.09 -6.23 -9.08
C PHE A 231 1.03 -5.58 -8.17
N TYR A 232 1.35 -5.32 -6.90
CA TYR A 232 0.45 -4.66 -5.95
C TYR A 232 -0.05 -3.27 -6.43
N ASN A 233 0.72 -2.60 -7.30
CA ASN A 233 0.30 -1.33 -7.88
C ASN A 233 -0.84 -1.46 -8.89
N VAL A 234 -1.09 -2.64 -9.46
CA VAL A 234 -2.29 -2.90 -10.28
C VAL A 234 -3.54 -2.62 -9.42
N TYR A 235 -3.57 -3.16 -8.19
CA TYR A 235 -4.68 -2.92 -7.25
C TYR A 235 -4.79 -1.46 -6.82
N ASN A 236 -3.68 -0.78 -6.55
CA ASN A 236 -3.69 0.64 -6.17
C ASN A 236 -4.25 1.53 -7.28
N ILE A 237 -3.82 1.29 -8.54
CA ILE A 237 -4.29 2.02 -9.72
C ILE A 237 -5.77 1.71 -9.96
N LEU A 238 -6.16 0.44 -9.88
CA LEU A 238 -7.53 0.00 -10.09
C LEU A 238 -8.48 0.57 -9.03
N ALA A 239 -8.06 0.62 -7.76
CA ALA A 239 -8.81 1.23 -6.66
C ALA A 239 -9.05 2.73 -6.90
N ALA A 240 -8.01 3.47 -7.31
CA ALA A 240 -8.13 4.89 -7.65
C ALA A 240 -9.06 5.10 -8.86
N TYR A 241 -8.91 4.28 -9.91
CA TYR A 241 -9.80 4.30 -11.07
C TYR A 241 -11.26 4.05 -10.66
N ALA A 242 -11.54 3.00 -9.89
CA ALA A 242 -12.87 2.68 -9.39
C ALA A 242 -13.46 3.82 -8.56
N GLY A 243 -12.63 4.51 -7.76
CA GLY A 243 -13.04 5.71 -7.01
C GLY A 243 -13.52 6.85 -7.93
N ILE A 244 -12.74 7.19 -8.95
CA ILE A 244 -13.06 8.23 -9.92
C ILE A 244 -14.34 7.89 -10.69
N ARG A 245 -14.46 6.64 -11.13
CA ARG A 245 -15.64 6.14 -11.84
C ARG A 245 -16.90 6.18 -10.96
N THR A 246 -16.76 5.78 -9.70
CA THR A 246 -17.86 5.80 -8.71
C THR A 246 -18.30 7.23 -8.38
N ALA A 247 -17.40 8.21 -8.44
CA ALA A 247 -17.73 9.63 -8.32
C ALA A 247 -18.46 10.19 -9.58
N GLY A 248 -18.62 9.40 -10.64
CA GLY A 248 -19.37 9.77 -11.85
C GLY A 248 -18.51 10.31 -12.99
N PHE A 249 -17.19 10.33 -12.87
CA PHE A 249 -16.29 10.78 -13.93
C PHE A 249 -15.98 9.64 -14.91
N LYS A 250 -15.71 10.01 -16.17
CA LYS A 250 -15.34 9.04 -17.21
C LYS A 250 -13.88 8.59 -17.14
N ALA A 251 -13.05 9.23 -16.33
CA ALA A 251 -11.62 8.96 -16.21
C ALA A 251 -10.87 9.05 -17.56
N GLU A 252 -11.17 10.06 -18.37
CA GLU A 252 -10.57 10.23 -19.70
C GLU A 252 -9.10 10.65 -19.61
N HIS A 253 -8.75 11.43 -18.61
CA HIS A 253 -7.38 11.93 -18.36
C HIS A 253 -6.53 11.01 -17.47
N PHE A 254 -7.07 9.86 -17.05
CA PHE A 254 -6.42 8.99 -16.07
C PHE A 254 -5.05 8.48 -16.53
N ASN A 255 -4.91 8.03 -17.77
CA ASN A 255 -3.60 7.59 -18.31
C ASN A 255 -2.58 8.75 -18.41
N GLU A 256 -3.04 9.97 -18.74
CA GLU A 256 -2.15 11.13 -18.77
C GLU A 256 -1.69 11.49 -17.35
N MET A 257 -2.58 11.43 -16.38
CA MET A 257 -2.26 11.61 -14.97
C MET A 257 -1.24 10.56 -14.52
N LEU A 258 -1.45 9.27 -14.80
CA LEU A 258 -0.53 8.19 -14.41
C LEU A 258 0.87 8.35 -14.98
N ARG A 259 1.03 8.88 -16.20
CA ARG A 259 2.36 9.16 -16.78
C ARG A 259 3.12 10.24 -16.03
N LYS A 260 2.43 11.20 -15.44
CA LYS A 260 3.00 12.32 -14.69
C LYS A 260 3.13 12.02 -13.19
N PHE A 261 2.37 11.04 -12.72
CA PHE A 261 2.37 10.66 -11.30
C PHE A 261 3.71 10.02 -10.94
N ASN A 262 4.37 10.56 -9.95
CA ASN A 262 5.60 10.01 -9.40
C ASN A 262 5.32 9.52 -7.97
N PRO A 263 5.41 8.22 -7.70
CA PRO A 263 5.32 7.71 -6.34
C PRO A 263 6.43 8.34 -5.48
N GLU A 264 6.05 9.00 -4.41
CA GLU A 264 6.96 9.60 -3.45
C GLU A 264 6.97 8.83 -2.14
N ASN A 265 7.83 9.27 -1.20
CA ASN A 265 7.86 8.77 0.17
C ASN A 265 8.22 7.28 0.28
N GLY A 266 9.28 6.87 -0.43
CA GLY A 266 9.81 5.50 -0.33
C GLY A 266 8.91 4.43 -0.94
N ARG A 267 8.18 4.74 -1.99
CA ARG A 267 7.38 3.78 -2.75
C ARG A 267 7.90 3.67 -4.17
N ASN A 268 8.89 2.81 -4.39
CA ASN A 268 9.67 2.75 -5.62
C ASN A 268 10.37 4.10 -5.95
N GLU A 269 10.77 4.84 -4.92
CA GLU A 269 11.44 6.12 -5.11
C GLU A 269 12.84 5.89 -5.66
N GLN A 270 13.14 6.50 -6.80
CA GLN A 270 14.37 6.27 -7.55
C GLN A 270 15.34 7.42 -7.36
N PHE A 271 16.63 7.08 -7.21
CA PHE A 271 17.75 8.02 -7.12
C PHE A 271 18.86 7.58 -8.07
N ARG A 272 19.65 8.53 -8.55
CA ARG A 272 20.84 8.26 -9.37
C ARG A 272 22.07 8.81 -8.67
N ILE A 273 22.92 7.94 -8.12
CA ILE A 273 24.05 8.34 -7.30
C ILE A 273 25.34 7.77 -7.91
N LYS A 274 26.24 8.63 -8.42
CA LYS A 274 27.53 8.25 -9.02
C LYS A 274 27.42 7.09 -10.03
N GLY A 275 26.36 7.08 -10.83
CA GLY A 275 26.12 6.03 -11.83
C GLY A 275 25.31 4.83 -11.32
N THR A 276 25.19 4.62 -10.02
CA THR A 276 24.33 3.59 -9.40
C THR A 276 22.87 3.99 -9.47
N SER A 277 22.01 3.08 -9.89
CA SER A 277 20.55 3.18 -9.76
C SER A 277 20.15 2.72 -8.36
N VAL A 278 19.53 3.59 -7.56
CA VAL A 278 19.10 3.25 -6.21
C VAL A 278 17.58 3.33 -6.13
N VAL A 279 16.96 2.28 -5.59
CA VAL A 279 15.50 2.20 -5.39
C VAL A 279 15.22 2.08 -3.89
N LEU A 280 14.47 3.03 -3.34
CA LEU A 280 14.05 3.05 -1.94
C LEU A 280 12.62 2.55 -1.80
N ASN A 281 12.42 1.52 -0.97
CA ASN A 281 11.11 0.95 -0.69
C ASN A 281 10.81 0.81 0.79
N LEU A 282 9.59 1.22 1.16
CA LEU A 282 9.02 0.99 2.49
C LEU A 282 8.50 -0.46 2.59
N ALA A 283 8.91 -1.15 3.66
CA ALA A 283 8.51 -2.51 3.99
C ALA A 283 8.25 -2.62 5.51
N LYS A 284 7.01 -2.47 5.95
CA LYS A 284 6.64 -2.33 7.38
C LYS A 284 5.88 -3.54 7.96
N ASN A 285 5.51 -4.50 7.14
CA ASN A 285 4.78 -5.70 7.52
C ASN A 285 5.11 -6.87 6.56
N PRO A 286 4.76 -8.13 6.88
CA PRO A 286 5.12 -9.29 6.06
C PRO A 286 4.63 -9.18 4.61
N ALA A 287 3.35 -8.86 4.40
CA ALA A 287 2.78 -8.78 3.06
C ALA A 287 3.47 -7.70 2.20
N GLY A 288 3.74 -6.52 2.77
CA GLY A 288 4.46 -5.44 2.09
C GLY A 288 5.92 -5.81 1.80
N PHE A 289 6.59 -6.52 2.73
CA PHE A 289 7.96 -6.97 2.53
C PHE A 289 8.06 -8.01 1.42
N ASN A 290 7.18 -9.02 1.42
CA ASN A 290 7.13 -10.06 0.39
C ASN A 290 6.88 -9.46 -1.00
N GLN A 291 6.02 -8.44 -1.11
CA GLN A 291 5.81 -7.73 -2.38
C GLN A 291 7.06 -6.98 -2.84
N ASN A 292 7.81 -6.36 -1.91
CA ASN A 292 9.09 -5.72 -2.25
C ASN A 292 10.13 -6.77 -2.67
N ILE A 293 10.23 -7.91 -2.01
CA ILE A 293 11.09 -9.02 -2.42
C ILE A 293 10.72 -9.47 -3.83
N SER A 294 9.44 -9.70 -4.09
CA SER A 294 8.96 -10.11 -5.42
C SER A 294 9.34 -9.09 -6.51
N ALA A 295 9.19 -7.80 -6.24
CA ALA A 295 9.57 -6.73 -7.17
C ALA A 295 11.10 -6.68 -7.41
N VAL A 296 11.91 -6.87 -6.36
CA VAL A 296 13.38 -6.96 -6.46
C VAL A 296 13.80 -8.17 -7.28
N MET A 297 13.15 -9.32 -7.09
CA MET A 297 13.49 -10.56 -7.79
C MET A 297 13.02 -10.59 -9.25
N GLN A 298 11.98 -9.81 -9.61
CA GLN A 298 11.57 -9.62 -11.01
C GLN A 298 12.62 -8.86 -11.84
N ASP A 299 13.46 -8.05 -11.20
CA ASP A 299 14.60 -7.44 -11.87
C ASP A 299 15.70 -8.48 -12.09
N GLY A 300 15.90 -8.93 -13.32
CA GLY A 300 16.92 -9.92 -13.68
C GLY A 300 18.37 -9.40 -13.65
N SER A 301 18.59 -8.10 -13.42
CA SER A 301 19.94 -7.51 -13.39
C SER A 301 20.68 -7.84 -12.07
N PRO A 302 22.03 -7.91 -12.09
CA PRO A 302 22.84 -7.98 -10.86
C PRO A 302 22.57 -6.79 -9.95
N LYS A 303 22.37 -7.06 -8.65
CA LYS A 303 21.99 -6.04 -7.66
C LYS A 303 22.55 -6.29 -6.28
N ASP A 304 22.64 -5.23 -5.50
CA ASP A 304 22.90 -5.24 -4.07
C ASP A 304 21.65 -4.83 -3.31
N ILE A 305 21.49 -5.32 -2.08
CA ILE A 305 20.33 -5.04 -1.22
C ILE A 305 20.81 -4.50 0.12
N ILE A 306 20.18 -3.42 0.60
CA ILE A 306 20.32 -2.97 1.98
C ILE A 306 18.96 -3.10 2.67
N ILE A 307 18.91 -3.74 3.83
CA ILE A 307 17.70 -3.88 4.66
C ILE A 307 17.92 -3.09 5.94
N VAL A 308 17.05 -2.12 6.23
CA VAL A 308 17.15 -1.26 7.41
C VAL A 308 15.92 -1.47 8.29
N ILE A 309 16.13 -2.01 9.50
CA ILE A 309 15.05 -2.29 10.45
C ILE A 309 15.28 -1.54 11.75
N ASN A 310 14.28 -0.76 12.15
CA ASN A 310 14.21 -0.07 13.44
C ASN A 310 13.03 -0.63 14.28
N ASP A 311 13.00 -0.29 15.57
CA ASP A 311 11.91 -0.59 16.52
C ASP A 311 11.53 0.64 17.35
N ASN A 312 11.50 1.80 16.71
CA ASN A 312 11.00 3.01 17.35
C ASN A 312 9.48 2.91 17.58
N ALA A 313 8.92 3.80 18.37
CA ALA A 313 7.50 3.76 18.75
C ALA A 313 6.53 3.70 17.56
N GLN A 314 6.89 4.31 16.43
CA GLN A 314 6.07 4.29 15.22
C GLN A 314 6.23 3.00 14.39
N ASP A 315 7.31 2.23 14.61
CA ASP A 315 7.51 0.93 13.95
C ASP A 315 6.80 -0.20 14.69
N GLY A 316 6.46 0.02 15.96
CA GLY A 316 6.15 -1.03 16.90
C GLY A 316 7.42 -1.68 17.48
N LYS A 317 7.32 -2.19 18.69
CA LYS A 317 8.44 -2.87 19.37
C LYS A 317 8.55 -4.34 19.01
N ASP A 318 7.44 -4.93 18.59
CA ASP A 318 7.41 -6.31 18.14
C ASP A 318 7.94 -6.43 16.71
N ILE A 319 9.11 -7.07 16.58
CA ILE A 319 9.73 -7.38 15.29
C ILE A 319 9.54 -8.84 14.87
N SER A 320 8.71 -9.61 15.60
CA SER A 320 8.47 -11.03 15.30
C SER A 320 7.91 -11.24 13.89
N TRP A 321 7.24 -10.23 13.32
CA TRP A 321 6.74 -10.24 11.95
C TRP A 321 7.83 -10.50 10.89
N LEU A 322 9.11 -10.26 11.19
CA LEU A 322 10.22 -10.63 10.29
C LEU A 322 10.30 -12.13 10.02
N TRP A 323 9.76 -12.96 10.93
CA TRP A 323 9.75 -14.42 10.77
C TRP A 323 8.67 -14.90 9.81
N ASP A 324 7.69 -14.04 9.50
CA ASP A 324 6.60 -14.30 8.56
C ASP A 324 6.93 -13.84 7.12
N VAL A 325 8.13 -13.30 6.90
CA VAL A 325 8.61 -12.83 5.58
C VAL A 325 9.39 -13.95 4.89
N ASP A 326 9.12 -14.15 3.60
CA ASP A 326 9.75 -15.18 2.74
C ASP A 326 11.13 -14.73 2.23
N PHE A 327 12.09 -14.53 3.14
CA PHE A 327 13.46 -14.14 2.76
C PHE A 327 14.20 -15.21 1.95
N ASP A 328 13.74 -16.48 1.96
CA ASP A 328 14.28 -17.57 1.13
C ASP A 328 14.30 -17.19 -0.35
N LEU A 329 13.38 -16.32 -0.78
CA LEU A 329 13.31 -15.82 -2.16
C LEU A 329 14.55 -15.02 -2.58
N PHE A 330 15.37 -14.54 -1.64
CA PHE A 330 16.65 -13.89 -1.96
C PHE A 330 17.77 -14.86 -2.37
N GLY A 331 17.52 -16.15 -2.45
CA GLY A 331 18.48 -17.15 -2.89
C GLY A 331 18.81 -17.17 -4.39
N GLY A 332 18.52 -16.11 -5.13
CA GLY A 332 18.78 -16.02 -6.57
C GLY A 332 20.21 -15.60 -6.92
N ASP A 333 20.73 -16.08 -8.05
CA ASP A 333 22.10 -15.82 -8.52
C ASP A 333 22.37 -14.36 -8.94
N ASN A 334 21.33 -13.52 -8.99
CA ASN A 334 21.44 -12.11 -9.39
C ASN A 334 21.55 -11.14 -8.19
N ILE A 335 21.69 -11.66 -6.97
CA ILE A 335 21.98 -10.86 -5.77
C ILE A 335 23.46 -10.96 -5.45
N ASN A 336 24.19 -9.85 -5.60
CA ASN A 336 25.61 -9.79 -5.32
C ASN A 336 25.89 -9.78 -3.82
N SER A 337 25.13 -8.98 -3.06
CA SER A 337 25.27 -8.88 -1.62
C SER A 337 24.01 -8.38 -0.92
N ILE A 338 23.87 -8.75 0.34
CA ILE A 338 22.85 -8.20 1.26
C ILE A 338 23.55 -7.58 2.46
N THR A 339 23.25 -6.33 2.75
CA THR A 339 23.71 -5.61 3.95
C THR A 339 22.54 -5.32 4.85
N VAL A 340 22.65 -5.60 6.14
CA VAL A 340 21.64 -5.29 7.15
C VAL A 340 22.09 -4.12 8.01
N SER A 341 21.17 -3.18 8.28
CA SER A 341 21.47 -1.93 8.98
C SER A 341 20.30 -1.52 9.90
N GLY A 342 20.49 -0.43 10.65
CA GLY A 342 19.50 0.09 11.60
C GLY A 342 19.59 -0.54 12.98
N ILE A 343 18.66 -0.16 13.87
CA ILE A 343 18.66 -0.54 15.29
C ILE A 343 18.58 -2.06 15.46
N ARG A 344 17.79 -2.75 14.61
CA ARG A 344 17.55 -4.20 14.69
C ARG A 344 18.33 -5.01 13.63
N CYS A 345 19.47 -4.49 13.20
CA CYS A 345 20.32 -5.16 12.21
C CYS A 345 20.79 -6.57 12.63
N GLN A 346 21.03 -6.80 13.93
CA GLN A 346 21.43 -8.11 14.44
C GLN A 346 20.28 -9.13 14.32
N ASP A 347 19.05 -8.74 14.64
CA ASP A 347 17.88 -9.60 14.51
C ASP A 347 17.62 -9.93 13.02
N MET A 348 17.75 -8.93 12.14
CA MET A 348 17.61 -9.13 10.71
C MET A 348 18.70 -10.07 10.16
N ARG A 349 19.94 -9.92 10.61
CA ARG A 349 21.05 -10.83 10.25
C ARG A 349 20.78 -12.26 10.74
N LEU A 350 20.25 -12.39 11.96
CA LEU A 350 19.87 -13.69 12.50
C LEU A 350 18.79 -14.34 11.65
N ARG A 351 17.74 -13.57 11.27
CA ARG A 351 16.66 -14.05 10.42
C ARG A 351 17.15 -14.55 9.05
N LEU A 352 18.04 -13.80 8.39
CA LEU A 352 18.65 -14.21 7.11
C LEU A 352 19.50 -15.48 7.26
N LYS A 353 20.23 -15.62 8.37
CA LYS A 353 21.01 -16.83 8.66
C LYS A 353 20.13 -18.09 8.75
N TYR A 354 18.89 -17.98 9.27
CA TYR A 354 17.96 -19.12 9.37
C TYR A 354 17.43 -19.60 8.02
N VAL A 355 17.62 -18.83 6.97
CA VAL A 355 17.29 -19.21 5.57
C VAL A 355 18.54 -19.32 4.70
N ASP A 356 19.69 -19.52 5.33
CA ASP A 356 20.99 -19.70 4.68
C ASP A 356 21.40 -18.56 3.72
N ILE A 357 20.90 -17.33 3.94
CA ILE A 357 21.24 -16.15 3.15
C ILE A 357 22.42 -15.40 3.82
N PRO A 358 23.59 -15.33 3.16
CA PRO A 358 24.74 -14.57 3.67
C PRO A 358 24.42 -13.08 3.73
N SER A 359 24.80 -12.41 4.81
CA SER A 359 24.60 -10.97 4.94
C SER A 359 25.75 -10.28 5.70
N MET A 360 26.04 -9.05 5.29
CA MET A 360 26.97 -8.16 5.96
C MET A 360 26.22 -7.27 6.95
N LEU A 361 26.90 -6.88 8.03
CA LEU A 361 26.35 -6.00 9.05
C LEU A 361 27.03 -4.64 8.99
N GLU A 362 26.24 -3.58 8.88
CA GLU A 362 26.69 -2.21 9.02
C GLU A 362 25.62 -1.41 9.78
N ASN A 363 25.99 -0.91 10.96
CA ASN A 363 25.03 -0.25 11.83
C ASN A 363 24.57 1.11 11.26
N ASP A 364 25.49 1.84 10.63
CA ASP A 364 25.21 3.16 10.07
C ASP A 364 24.71 3.05 8.62
N VAL A 365 23.52 3.58 8.38
CA VAL A 365 22.85 3.48 7.06
C VAL A 365 23.60 4.26 5.99
N GLU A 366 24.14 5.47 6.29
CA GLU A 366 24.90 6.25 5.32
C GLU A 366 26.19 5.53 4.91
N THR A 367 26.89 4.95 5.87
CA THR A 367 28.08 4.13 5.63
C THR A 367 27.76 2.90 4.78
N ALA A 368 26.67 2.19 5.07
CA ALA A 368 26.22 1.03 4.28
C ALA A 368 25.98 1.43 2.81
N ILE A 369 25.27 2.52 2.57
CA ILE A 369 24.96 3.01 1.21
C ILE A 369 26.24 3.44 0.49
N ARG A 370 27.08 4.28 1.12
CA ARG A 370 28.34 4.77 0.53
C ARG A 370 29.29 3.62 0.14
N LYS A 371 29.36 2.60 1.00
CA LYS A 371 30.19 1.42 0.73
C LYS A 371 29.72 0.67 -0.50
N ARG A 372 28.42 0.36 -0.61
CA ARG A 372 27.89 -0.36 -1.80
C ARG A 372 28.10 0.42 -3.08
N ILE A 373 27.83 1.73 -3.07
CA ILE A 373 28.07 2.60 -4.22
C ILE A 373 29.59 2.66 -4.55
N GLY A 374 30.44 2.77 -3.52
CA GLY A 374 31.91 2.81 -3.68
C GLY A 374 32.50 1.50 -4.23
N ASP A 375 31.88 0.36 -3.90
CA ASP A 375 32.25 -0.95 -4.44
C ASP A 375 31.81 -1.15 -5.92
N GLY A 376 31.13 -0.15 -6.53
CA GLY A 376 30.76 -0.15 -7.93
C GLY A 376 29.47 -0.92 -8.25
N CYS A 377 28.54 -1.02 -7.30
CA CYS A 377 27.26 -1.66 -7.61
C CYS A 377 26.48 -0.85 -8.66
N GLY A 378 25.88 -1.54 -9.66
CA GLY A 378 25.07 -0.91 -10.70
C GLY A 378 23.66 -0.60 -10.24
N ASN A 379 23.06 -1.52 -9.48
CA ASN A 379 21.70 -1.42 -8.96
C ASN A 379 21.69 -1.71 -7.45
N LEU A 380 21.10 -0.82 -6.67
CA LEU A 380 20.97 -0.92 -5.22
C LEU A 380 19.51 -0.80 -4.81
N TYR A 381 18.99 -1.81 -4.11
CA TYR A 381 17.66 -1.76 -3.49
C TYR A 381 17.81 -1.51 -1.99
N VAL A 382 17.12 -0.50 -1.49
CA VAL A 382 17.13 -0.13 -0.06
C VAL A 382 15.72 -0.35 0.51
N LEU A 383 15.55 -1.41 1.28
CA LEU A 383 14.28 -1.81 1.89
C LEU A 383 14.30 -1.34 3.35
N VAL A 384 13.37 -0.48 3.72
CA VAL A 384 13.35 0.16 5.04
C VAL A 384 11.99 0.05 5.71
N ASN A 385 11.96 -0.04 7.04
CA ASN A 385 10.70 0.11 7.76
C ASN A 385 10.38 1.60 8.05
N TYR A 386 9.28 1.86 8.73
CA TYR A 386 8.65 3.18 8.74
C TYR A 386 9.57 4.30 9.27
N THR A 387 10.20 4.13 10.45
CA THR A 387 11.05 5.20 11.02
C THR A 387 12.42 5.32 10.34
N ALA A 388 12.87 4.28 9.65
CA ALA A 388 14.09 4.33 8.86
C ALA A 388 13.90 5.13 7.55
N LEU A 389 12.67 5.24 7.05
CA LEU A 389 12.38 5.78 5.72
C LEU A 389 12.89 7.22 5.53
N PHE A 390 12.46 8.15 6.37
CA PHE A 390 12.79 9.56 6.19
C PHE A 390 14.29 9.86 6.35
N GLY A 391 14.94 9.19 7.32
CA GLY A 391 16.39 9.28 7.50
C GLY A 391 17.15 8.79 6.28
N THR A 392 16.80 7.61 5.79
CA THR A 392 17.42 7.01 4.60
C THR A 392 17.17 7.84 3.33
N ARG A 393 15.94 8.33 3.15
CA ARG A 393 15.59 9.21 2.03
C ARG A 393 16.43 10.49 2.01
N ASN A 394 16.61 11.13 3.16
CA ASN A 394 17.44 12.33 3.28
C ASN A 394 18.91 12.05 2.96
N ILE A 395 19.43 10.89 3.39
CA ILE A 395 20.78 10.43 3.03
C ILE A 395 20.90 10.28 1.51
N LEU A 396 19.96 9.58 0.87
CA LEU A 396 19.96 9.36 -0.57
C LEU A 396 19.88 10.68 -1.36
N LYS A 397 19.03 11.62 -0.96
CA LYS A 397 18.93 12.96 -1.58
C LYS A 397 20.23 13.74 -1.44
N LYS A 398 20.86 13.70 -0.27
CA LYS A 398 22.17 14.33 -0.04
C LYS A 398 23.23 13.73 -0.97
N LEU A 399 23.31 12.40 -1.06
CA LEU A 399 24.28 11.70 -1.90
C LEU A 399 24.05 11.93 -3.41
N GLU A 400 22.81 12.05 -3.85
CA GLU A 400 22.46 12.38 -5.23
C GLU A 400 22.91 13.81 -5.60
N GLY A 401 22.90 14.74 -4.64
CA GLY A 401 23.40 16.11 -4.79
C GLY A 401 24.93 16.25 -4.69
N GLU A 402 25.64 15.24 -4.20
CA GLU A 402 27.11 15.21 -4.14
C GLU A 402 27.66 14.88 -5.53
N LYS A 403 28.31 15.87 -6.20
CA LYS A 403 28.99 15.69 -7.50
C LYS A 403 30.29 14.89 -7.39
#